data_b7f2a13aa11c5a4115b33af355075185
#
_entry.id   b7f2a13aa11c5a4115b33af355075185
#
_cell.length_a   1.000
_cell.length_b   1.000
_cell.length_c   1.000
_cell.angle_alpha   90.00
_cell.angle_beta   90.00
_cell.angle_gamma   90.00
#
_symmetry.space_group_name_H-M   'P 1'
#
loop_
_entity.id
_entity.type
_entity.pdbx_description
1 polymer ?
#
loop_
_entity_poly.entity_id
_entity_poly.type
_entity_poly.pdbx_seq_one_letter_code
_entity_poly.pdbx_strand_id
1 'polypeptide(L)'
;MDRAERYKELKAEIDSVVAGETSITARYATASCILSQAFSPRFFWTGFYMVDPLKESELVVGPYQGTLGCLRIPFGKGVCGHVAATRAPIIVPDVHEFPGHIACDSASNSEVVVPVFDANGDLAAVLDVDSTELNAFDAVDQAG
;
A
#
# COMPACT_ATOMS: atom_id res chain seq x y z
N MET A 1 -12.41 2.07 20.78
CA MET A 1 -11.99 0.92 19.94
C MET A 1 -10.51 1.09 19.60
N ASP A 2 -9.71 0.05 19.80
CA ASP A 2 -8.31 0.14 19.43
C ASP A 2 -8.12 -0.08 17.92
N ARG A 3 -6.91 0.25 17.42
CA ARG A 3 -6.64 0.14 15.99
C ARG A 3 -6.68 -1.29 15.47
N ALA A 4 -6.25 -2.27 16.28
CA ALA A 4 -6.30 -3.67 15.87
C ALA A 4 -7.75 -4.13 15.62
N GLU A 5 -8.67 -3.75 16.49
CA GLU A 5 -10.09 -4.03 16.31
C GLU A 5 -10.66 -3.29 15.10
N ARG A 6 -10.23 -2.03 14.90
CA ARG A 6 -10.68 -1.24 13.74
C ARG A 6 -10.26 -1.90 12.43
N TYR A 7 -9.03 -2.42 12.35
CA TYR A 7 -8.57 -3.15 11.17
C TYR A 7 -9.38 -4.41 10.93
N LYS A 8 -9.76 -5.15 11.98
CA LYS A 8 -10.63 -6.33 11.84
C LYS A 8 -11.99 -5.96 11.27
N GLU A 9 -12.57 -4.86 11.74
CA GLU A 9 -13.84 -4.36 11.21
C GLU A 9 -13.72 -3.94 9.76
N LEU A 10 -12.65 -3.24 9.41
CA LEU A 10 -12.41 -2.80 8.04
C LEU A 10 -12.21 -3.98 7.10
N LYS A 11 -11.49 -5.00 7.54
CA LYS A 11 -11.33 -6.23 6.76
C LYS A 11 -12.69 -6.87 6.48
N ALA A 12 -13.53 -6.98 7.50
CA ALA A 12 -14.87 -7.54 7.35
C ALA A 12 -15.72 -6.69 6.40
N GLU A 13 -15.63 -5.37 6.49
CA GLU A 13 -16.34 -4.46 5.59
C GLU A 13 -15.88 -4.62 4.15
N ILE A 14 -14.56 -4.63 3.91
CA ILE A 14 -14.00 -4.83 2.57
C ILE A 14 -14.44 -6.18 2.01
N ASP A 15 -14.27 -7.26 2.78
CA ASP A 15 -14.66 -8.60 2.35
C ASP A 15 -16.15 -8.66 1.97
N SER A 16 -17.00 -7.99 2.73
CA SER A 16 -18.44 -7.94 2.47
C SER A 16 -18.75 -7.16 1.19
N VAL A 17 -18.15 -5.98 1.02
CA VAL A 17 -18.44 -5.10 -0.13
C VAL A 17 -17.97 -5.73 -1.43
N VAL A 18 -16.81 -6.38 -1.43
CA VAL A 18 -16.22 -6.98 -2.65
C VAL A 18 -16.61 -8.45 -2.86
N ALA A 19 -17.45 -9.00 -2.00
CA ALA A 19 -17.87 -10.41 -2.11
C ALA A 19 -18.47 -10.69 -3.49
N GLY A 20 -17.94 -11.71 -4.16
CA GLY A 20 -18.40 -12.09 -5.50
C GLY A 20 -17.86 -11.21 -6.63
N GLU A 21 -17.13 -10.14 -6.32
CA GLU A 21 -16.53 -9.30 -7.36
C GLU A 21 -15.28 -9.95 -7.92
N THR A 22 -15.21 -10.10 -9.24
CA THR A 22 -14.06 -10.70 -9.93
C THR A 22 -13.08 -9.68 -10.50
N SER A 23 -13.49 -8.42 -10.65
CA SER A 23 -12.61 -7.37 -11.14
C SER A 23 -11.58 -6.98 -10.09
N ILE A 24 -10.31 -7.20 -10.38
CA ILE A 24 -9.21 -6.80 -9.50
C ILE A 24 -9.20 -5.29 -9.31
N THR A 25 -9.43 -4.53 -10.38
CA THR A 25 -9.50 -3.07 -10.31
C THR A 25 -10.58 -2.61 -9.34
N ALA A 26 -11.77 -3.17 -9.43
CA ALA A 26 -12.88 -2.81 -8.55
C ALA A 26 -12.58 -3.17 -7.10
N ARG A 27 -12.01 -4.33 -6.85
CA ARG A 27 -11.65 -4.79 -5.51
C ARG A 27 -10.60 -3.89 -4.87
N TYR A 28 -9.54 -3.57 -5.60
CA TYR A 28 -8.44 -2.75 -5.09
C TYR A 28 -8.85 -1.29 -4.92
N ALA A 29 -9.65 -0.75 -5.84
CA ALA A 29 -10.17 0.60 -5.71
C ALA A 29 -11.05 0.75 -4.45
N THR A 30 -11.91 -0.23 -4.21
CA THR A 30 -12.79 -0.24 -3.05
C THR A 30 -11.99 -0.34 -1.74
N ALA A 31 -11.01 -1.24 -1.68
CA ALA A 31 -10.14 -1.37 -0.50
C ALA A 31 -9.37 -0.07 -0.23
N SER A 32 -8.81 0.55 -1.26
CA SER A 32 -8.11 1.84 -1.14
C SER A 32 -9.03 2.92 -0.58
N CYS A 33 -10.25 2.99 -1.08
CA CYS A 33 -11.24 3.97 -0.63
C CYS A 33 -11.60 3.78 0.85
N ILE A 34 -11.94 2.56 1.23
CA ILE A 34 -12.37 2.24 2.61
C ILE A 34 -11.23 2.52 3.61
N LEU A 35 -10.00 2.09 3.30
CA LEU A 35 -8.86 2.33 4.17
C LEU A 35 -8.53 3.82 4.29
N SER A 36 -8.53 4.54 3.17
CA SER A 36 -8.23 5.96 3.14
C SER A 36 -9.23 6.75 3.99
N GLN A 37 -10.52 6.47 3.84
CA GLN A 37 -11.56 7.17 4.60
C GLN A 37 -11.49 6.85 6.10
N ALA A 38 -11.17 5.61 6.46
CA ALA A 38 -11.16 5.17 7.85
C ALA A 38 -10.07 5.86 8.68
N PHE A 39 -8.92 6.17 8.09
CA PHE A 39 -7.76 6.70 8.79
C PHE A 39 -7.31 8.08 8.29
N SER A 40 -8.14 8.78 7.53
CA SER A 40 -7.86 10.15 7.11
C SER A 40 -7.82 11.07 8.33
N PRO A 41 -6.93 12.07 8.39
CA PRO A 41 -5.93 12.44 7.38
C PRO A 41 -4.57 11.74 7.51
N ARG A 42 -4.39 10.86 8.50
CA ARG A 42 -3.12 10.15 8.72
C ARG A 42 -2.71 9.35 7.49
N PHE A 43 -3.68 8.68 6.85
CA PHE A 43 -3.48 8.02 5.56
C PHE A 43 -3.59 9.07 4.46
N PHE A 44 -2.47 9.71 4.17
CA PHE A 44 -2.39 10.76 3.16
C PHE A 44 -2.50 10.20 1.74
N TRP A 45 -1.86 9.06 1.49
CA TRP A 45 -1.92 8.34 0.21
C TRP A 45 -2.10 6.85 0.51
N THR A 46 -3.06 6.22 -0.15
CA THR A 46 -3.36 4.81 0.06
C THR A 46 -3.64 4.16 -1.29
N GLY A 47 -2.85 3.18 -1.67
CA GLY A 47 -3.07 2.56 -2.96
C GLY A 47 -2.19 1.36 -3.23
N PHE A 48 -2.38 0.80 -4.41
CA PHE A 48 -1.69 -0.41 -4.84
C PHE A 48 -0.78 -0.11 -6.02
N TYR A 49 0.42 -0.66 -5.97
CA TYR A 49 1.28 -0.80 -7.13
C TYR A 49 1.23 -2.25 -7.56
N MET A 50 0.88 -2.47 -8.82
CA MET A 50 0.67 -3.81 -9.36
C MET A 50 1.93 -4.33 -10.03
N VAL A 51 2.17 -5.64 -9.93
CA VAL A 51 3.22 -6.26 -10.73
C VAL A 51 2.78 -6.22 -12.19
N ASP A 52 3.60 -5.61 -13.06
CA ASP A 52 3.25 -5.54 -14.49
C ASP A 52 3.42 -6.92 -15.12
N PRO A 53 2.36 -7.51 -15.71
CA PRO A 53 2.46 -8.82 -16.34
C PRO A 53 3.40 -8.84 -17.56
N LEU A 54 3.69 -7.68 -18.13
CA LEU A 54 4.59 -7.56 -19.29
C LEU A 54 6.04 -7.25 -18.89
N LYS A 55 6.28 -6.85 -17.63
CA LYS A 55 7.61 -6.50 -17.10
C LYS A 55 7.73 -7.03 -15.68
N GLU A 56 8.19 -8.25 -15.51
CA GLU A 56 8.21 -8.97 -14.23
C GLU A 56 8.98 -8.27 -13.10
N SER A 57 9.88 -7.36 -13.43
CA SER A 57 10.70 -6.66 -12.44
C SER A 57 10.27 -5.21 -12.25
N GLU A 58 9.05 -4.87 -12.57
CA GLU A 58 8.54 -3.51 -12.49
C GLU A 58 7.13 -3.46 -11.93
N LEU A 59 6.89 -2.49 -11.06
CA LEU A 59 5.57 -2.16 -10.55
C LEU A 59 4.95 -1.07 -11.41
N VAL A 60 3.65 -1.16 -11.65
CA VAL A 60 2.85 -0.12 -12.31
C VAL A 60 1.76 0.34 -11.35
N VAL A 61 1.48 1.64 -11.33
CA VAL A 61 0.46 2.19 -10.44
C VAL A 61 -0.90 1.55 -10.73
N GLY A 62 -1.58 1.12 -9.67
CA GLY A 62 -2.94 0.62 -9.69
C GLY A 62 -3.90 1.60 -9.04
N PRO A 63 -5.06 1.12 -8.55
CA PRO A 63 -6.03 1.98 -7.87
C PRO A 63 -5.45 2.61 -6.60
N TYR A 64 -5.69 3.92 -6.42
CA TYR A 64 -5.23 4.63 -5.23
C TYR A 64 -6.12 5.84 -4.90
N GLN A 65 -5.95 6.34 -3.69
CA GLN A 65 -6.56 7.55 -3.16
C GLN A 65 -5.46 8.48 -2.68
N GLY A 66 -5.51 9.74 -3.08
CA GLY A 66 -4.53 10.74 -2.67
C GLY A 66 -4.00 11.56 -3.84
N THR A 67 -2.83 12.14 -3.65
CA THR A 67 -2.17 12.95 -4.67
C THR A 67 -1.55 12.08 -5.76
N LEU A 68 -1.02 12.71 -6.81
CA LEU A 68 -0.47 11.98 -7.95
C LEU A 68 0.65 11.03 -7.54
N GLY A 69 0.49 9.75 -7.87
CA GLY A 69 1.50 8.72 -7.63
C GLY A 69 2.47 8.55 -8.79
N CYS A 70 3.60 7.89 -8.54
CA CYS A 70 4.49 7.48 -9.61
C CYS A 70 3.79 6.47 -10.53
N LEU A 71 4.08 6.50 -11.83
CA LEU A 71 3.49 5.54 -12.76
C LEU A 71 4.18 4.18 -12.70
N ARG A 72 5.50 4.18 -12.57
CA ARG A 72 6.32 2.97 -12.62
C ARG A 72 7.39 2.98 -11.55
N ILE A 73 7.62 1.84 -10.90
CA ILE A 73 8.66 1.65 -9.89
C ILE A 73 9.37 0.32 -10.17
N PRO A 74 10.68 0.35 -10.52
CA PRO A 74 11.44 -0.89 -10.68
C PRO A 74 11.57 -1.64 -9.35
N PHE A 75 11.61 -2.97 -9.39
CA PHE A 75 11.91 -3.77 -8.21
C PHE A 75 13.29 -3.38 -7.66
N GLY A 76 13.39 -3.31 -6.34
CA GLY A 76 14.62 -2.92 -5.66
C GLY A 76 14.85 -1.41 -5.56
N LYS A 77 13.96 -0.59 -6.12
CA LYS A 77 14.03 0.88 -6.05
C LYS A 77 12.94 1.43 -5.15
N GLY A 78 13.30 2.37 -4.28
CA GLY A 78 12.36 2.96 -3.33
C GLY A 78 11.80 1.94 -2.33
N VAL A 79 10.82 2.38 -1.53
CA VAL A 79 10.22 1.51 -0.51
C VAL A 79 9.37 0.42 -1.15
N CYS A 80 8.50 0.79 -2.09
CA CYS A 80 7.64 -0.19 -2.78
C CYS A 80 8.45 -1.21 -3.56
N GLY A 81 9.49 -0.78 -4.28
CA GLY A 81 10.37 -1.68 -5.01
C GLY A 81 11.16 -2.61 -4.10
N HIS A 82 11.54 -2.13 -2.92
CA HIS A 82 12.20 -2.96 -1.90
C HIS A 82 11.26 -4.08 -1.42
N VAL A 83 10.01 -3.76 -1.10
CA VAL A 83 9.02 -4.74 -0.67
C VAL A 83 8.72 -5.74 -1.78
N ALA A 84 8.62 -5.28 -3.03
CA ALA A 84 8.42 -6.18 -4.17
C ALA A 84 9.56 -7.18 -4.32
N ALA A 85 10.80 -6.74 -4.12
CA ALA A 85 11.99 -7.59 -4.22
C ALA A 85 12.13 -8.56 -3.03
N THR A 86 11.86 -8.09 -1.81
CA THR A 86 12.04 -8.91 -0.59
C THR A 86 10.82 -9.74 -0.22
N ARG A 87 9.64 -9.36 -0.71
CA ARG A 87 8.34 -10.00 -0.41
C ARG A 87 7.99 -9.94 1.08
N ALA A 88 8.51 -8.95 1.80
CA ALA A 88 8.27 -8.75 3.22
C ALA A 88 7.78 -7.31 3.48
N PRO A 89 6.89 -7.10 4.45
CA PRO A 89 6.41 -5.76 4.78
C PRO A 89 7.49 -4.91 5.44
N ILE A 90 7.36 -3.59 5.33
CA ILE A 90 8.28 -2.66 5.97
C ILE A 90 7.54 -1.43 6.49
N ILE A 91 8.01 -0.91 7.62
CA ILE A 91 7.59 0.39 8.16
C ILE A 91 8.79 1.33 8.04
N VAL A 92 8.58 2.50 7.42
CA VAL A 92 9.61 3.52 7.27
C VAL A 92 9.20 4.76 8.06
N PRO A 93 9.80 4.98 9.25
CA PRO A 93 9.45 6.13 10.10
C PRO A 93 9.76 7.48 9.47
N ASP A 94 10.82 7.55 8.68
CA ASP A 94 11.23 8.74 7.93
C ASP A 94 11.75 8.32 6.55
N VAL A 95 10.98 8.62 5.51
CA VAL A 95 11.33 8.23 4.14
C VAL A 95 12.61 8.88 3.64
N HIS A 96 12.98 10.04 4.19
CA HIS A 96 14.20 10.76 3.81
C HIS A 96 15.46 10.02 4.24
N GLU A 97 15.36 9.11 5.21
CA GLU A 97 16.45 8.27 5.68
C GLU A 97 16.49 6.91 4.95
N PHE A 98 15.51 6.59 4.14
CA PHE A 98 15.46 5.32 3.42
C PHE A 98 16.38 5.37 2.19
N PRO A 99 17.38 4.47 2.08
CA PRO A 99 18.29 4.46 0.93
C PRO A 99 17.55 4.23 -0.38
N GLY A 100 17.77 5.10 -1.36
CA GLY A 100 17.15 4.98 -2.68
C GLY A 100 15.66 5.34 -2.71
N HIS A 101 15.16 6.07 -1.70
CA HIS A 101 13.77 6.51 -1.69
C HIS A 101 13.39 7.26 -2.96
N ILE A 102 12.24 6.89 -3.53
CA ILE A 102 11.64 7.58 -4.68
C ILE A 102 10.52 8.48 -4.16
N ALA A 103 10.72 9.79 -4.28
CA ALA A 103 9.74 10.78 -3.83
C ALA A 103 8.73 11.05 -4.95
N CYS A 104 7.62 10.31 -4.98
CA CYS A 104 6.52 10.59 -5.90
C CYS A 104 5.71 11.81 -5.44
N ASP A 105 5.68 12.05 -4.12
CA ASP A 105 5.13 13.25 -3.51
C ASP A 105 6.04 13.67 -2.37
N SER A 106 6.56 14.90 -2.44
CA SER A 106 7.47 15.44 -1.43
C SER A 106 6.81 15.69 -0.07
N ALA A 107 5.48 15.66 0.00
CA ALA A 107 4.73 15.83 1.26
C ALA A 107 4.74 14.58 2.12
N SER A 108 5.07 13.40 1.57
CA SER A 108 5.15 12.15 2.32
C SER A 108 6.39 12.13 3.20
N ASN A 109 6.22 11.79 4.49
CA ASN A 109 7.30 11.75 5.47
C ASN A 109 7.50 10.37 6.10
N SER A 110 6.45 9.56 6.19
CA SER A 110 6.56 8.17 6.65
C SER A 110 5.70 7.27 5.78
N GLU A 111 6.00 5.98 5.82
CA GLU A 111 5.38 5.02 4.90
C GLU A 111 5.32 3.62 5.52
N VAL A 112 4.26 2.88 5.20
CA VAL A 112 4.18 1.44 5.43
C VAL A 112 3.80 0.78 4.11
N VAL A 113 4.49 -0.29 3.76
CA VAL A 113 4.23 -1.05 2.54
C VAL A 113 4.14 -2.52 2.89
N VAL A 114 3.10 -3.19 2.39
CA VAL A 114 2.92 -4.61 2.60
C VAL A 114 2.74 -5.32 1.26
N PRO A 115 3.29 -6.54 1.10
CA PRO A 115 3.11 -7.31 -0.12
C PRO A 115 1.70 -7.90 -0.19
N VAL A 116 1.17 -8.00 -1.40
CA VAL A 116 -0.12 -8.65 -1.68
C VAL A 116 0.14 -9.84 -2.58
N PHE A 117 -0.27 -11.03 -2.12
CA PHE A 117 -0.06 -12.28 -2.86
C PHE A 117 -1.37 -12.76 -3.46
N ASP A 118 -1.28 -13.41 -4.63
CA ASP A 118 -2.42 -14.08 -5.24
C ASP A 118 -2.66 -15.46 -4.61
N ALA A 119 -3.67 -16.18 -5.11
CA ALA A 119 -4.03 -17.49 -4.60
C ALA A 119 -2.92 -18.54 -4.77
N ASN A 120 -1.97 -18.31 -5.69
CA ASN A 120 -0.84 -19.21 -5.95
C ASN A 120 0.39 -18.85 -5.10
N GLY A 121 0.32 -17.81 -4.29
CA GLY A 121 1.45 -17.32 -3.49
C GLY A 121 2.41 -16.44 -4.26
N ASP A 122 2.09 -16.06 -5.50
CA ASP A 122 2.91 -15.13 -6.27
C ASP A 122 2.60 -13.70 -5.90
N LEU A 123 3.61 -12.82 -5.98
CA LEU A 123 3.40 -11.40 -5.70
C LEU A 123 2.51 -10.78 -6.79
N ALA A 124 1.36 -10.26 -6.38
CA ALA A 124 0.42 -9.60 -7.29
C ALA A 124 0.59 -8.08 -7.25
N ALA A 125 0.90 -7.53 -6.08
CA ALA A 125 0.96 -6.09 -5.86
C ALA A 125 1.67 -5.79 -4.54
N VAL A 126 1.87 -4.50 -4.26
CA VAL A 126 2.15 -4.01 -2.92
C VAL A 126 1.08 -2.99 -2.55
N LEU A 127 0.66 -2.98 -1.29
CA LEU A 127 -0.20 -1.95 -0.73
C LEU A 127 0.70 -0.92 -0.06
N ASP A 128 0.63 0.31 -0.53
CA ASP A 128 1.44 1.42 -0.06
C ASP A 128 0.55 2.43 0.67
N VAL A 129 0.93 2.79 1.88
CA VAL A 129 0.27 3.85 2.64
C VAL A 129 1.33 4.86 3.09
N ASP A 130 1.12 6.12 2.74
CA ASP A 130 2.01 7.22 3.07
C ASP A 130 1.32 8.22 3.99
N SER A 131 2.09 8.84 4.87
CA SER A 131 1.63 9.91 5.74
C SER A 131 2.54 11.13 5.62
N THR A 132 1.94 12.32 5.83
CA THR A 132 2.71 13.57 5.94
C THR A 132 3.38 13.68 7.32
N GLU A 133 2.96 12.86 8.28
CA GLU A 133 3.55 12.81 9.61
C GLU A 133 4.76 11.89 9.63
N LEU A 134 5.78 12.23 10.42
CA LEU A 134 6.87 11.31 10.71
C LEU A 134 6.38 10.21 11.65
N ASN A 135 6.92 9.01 11.49
CA ASN A 135 6.65 7.90 12.40
C ASN A 135 5.14 7.63 12.61
N ALA A 136 4.36 7.73 11.52
CA ALA A 136 2.90 7.61 11.59
C ALA A 136 2.41 6.16 11.76
N PHE A 137 3.24 5.17 11.45
CA PHE A 137 2.83 3.76 11.42
C PHE A 137 3.64 2.92 12.39
N ASP A 138 3.00 1.89 12.95
CA ASP A 138 3.64 0.94 13.87
C ASP A 138 3.26 -0.50 13.50
N ALA A 139 3.65 -1.46 14.36
CA ALA A 139 3.39 -2.87 14.12
C ALA A 139 1.89 -3.20 14.00
N VAL A 140 1.01 -2.44 14.65
CA VAL A 140 -0.44 -2.63 14.54
C VAL A 140 -0.91 -2.30 13.13
N ASP A 141 -0.41 -1.23 12.55
CA ASP A 141 -0.73 -0.85 11.16
C ASP A 141 -0.20 -1.89 10.17
N GLN A 142 1.03 -2.37 10.37
CA GLN A 142 1.63 -3.37 9.49
C GLN A 142 0.87 -4.71 9.54
N ALA A 143 0.45 -5.13 10.72
CA ALA A 143 -0.27 -6.40 10.91
C ALA A 143 -1.72 -6.32 10.43
N GLY A 144 -2.34 -5.16 10.57
CA GLY A 144 -3.73 -4.95 10.16
C GLY A 144 -3.90 -4.88 8.67
#